data_49a364273495bf49983ad279c572188b
#
_entry.id   49a364273495bf49983ad279c572188b
#
_cell.length_a   1.000
_cell.length_b   1.000
_cell.length_c   1.000
_cell.angle_alpha   90.00
_cell.angle_beta   90.00
_cell.angle_gamma   90.00
#
_symmetry.space_group_name_H-M   'P 1'
#
loop_
_entity.id
_entity.type
_entity.pdbx_description
1 polymer ?
#
loop_
_entity_poly.entity_id
_entity_poly.type
_entity_poly.pdbx_seq_one_letter_code
_entity_poly.pdbx_strand_id
1 'polypeptide(L)'
;MRRIRVLLFATILTAAASSPALADATVFIGSALNPANRPVKGVAIGVGLLVVGFEFEYAEASETVEKAAPALRTGMGNVLVQTPFPIAGMQFYATAGGGLYRERLGTQHETQIAANSGGGVKISLAGPIRARVDYRVFKLRGEPLHSVVHRVYAGLNLAF
;
A
#
# COMPACT_ATOMS: atom_id res chain seq x y z
N MET A 1 -13.64 -23.16 -26.71
CA MET A 1 -13.22 -21.87 -26.08
C MET A 1 -13.06 -21.94 -24.57
N ARG A 2 -13.97 -22.57 -23.80
CA ARG A 2 -13.85 -22.67 -22.31
C ARG A 2 -12.63 -23.45 -21.84
N ARG A 3 -12.27 -24.57 -22.51
CA ARG A 3 -11.10 -25.40 -22.18
C ARG A 3 -9.76 -24.70 -22.44
N ILE A 4 -9.69 -23.86 -23.51
CA ILE A 4 -8.47 -23.09 -23.80
C ILE A 4 -8.24 -22.01 -22.75
N ARG A 5 -9.29 -21.35 -22.27
CA ARG A 5 -9.20 -20.37 -21.18
C ARG A 5 -8.74 -20.98 -19.86
N VAL A 6 -9.24 -22.19 -19.55
CA VAL A 6 -8.81 -22.92 -18.33
C VAL A 6 -7.36 -23.37 -18.44
N LEU A 7 -6.92 -23.85 -19.63
CA LEU A 7 -5.51 -24.23 -19.86
C LEU A 7 -4.59 -23.00 -19.80
N LEU A 8 -4.98 -21.87 -20.38
CA LEU A 8 -4.20 -20.63 -20.28
C LEU A 8 -4.10 -20.14 -18.79
N PHE A 9 -5.20 -20.20 -18.06
CA PHE A 9 -5.19 -19.82 -16.63
C PHE A 9 -4.32 -20.78 -15.81
N ALA A 10 -4.38 -22.09 -16.08
CA ALA A 10 -3.54 -23.08 -15.39
C ALA A 10 -2.06 -22.90 -15.73
N THR A 11 -1.72 -22.58 -16.98
CA THR A 11 -0.32 -22.34 -17.39
C THR A 11 0.25 -21.05 -16.78
N ILE A 12 -0.56 -20.00 -16.67
CA ILE A 12 -0.16 -18.75 -16.00
C ILE A 12 0.04 -19.00 -14.49
N LEU A 13 -0.82 -19.80 -13.87
CA LEU A 13 -0.74 -20.12 -12.45
C LEU A 13 0.49 -20.98 -12.11
N THR A 14 0.83 -21.94 -12.98
CA THR A 14 2.03 -22.78 -12.81
C THR A 14 3.33 -22.03 -13.09
N ALA A 15 3.34 -21.10 -14.05
CA ALA A 15 4.48 -20.24 -14.31
C ALA A 15 4.73 -19.24 -13.15
N ALA A 16 3.68 -18.76 -12.51
CA ALA A 16 3.79 -17.92 -11.31
C ALA A 16 4.32 -18.70 -10.09
N ALA A 17 3.98 -19.99 -9.97
CA ALA A 17 4.44 -20.84 -8.86
C ALA A 17 5.91 -21.24 -8.95
N SER A 18 6.53 -21.15 -10.12
CA SER A 18 7.95 -21.48 -10.33
C SER A 18 8.90 -20.28 -10.15
N SER A 19 8.36 -19.08 -9.96
CA SER A 19 9.16 -17.90 -9.65
C SER A 19 9.43 -17.85 -8.14
N PRO A 20 10.68 -17.55 -7.70
CA PRO A 20 10.94 -17.37 -6.28
C PRO A 20 10.07 -16.21 -5.77
N ALA A 21 9.26 -16.51 -4.77
CA ALA A 21 8.51 -15.49 -4.06
C ALA A 21 9.53 -14.61 -3.32
N LEU A 22 9.57 -13.31 -3.63
CA LEU A 22 10.38 -12.35 -2.92
C LEU A 22 9.52 -11.72 -1.83
N ALA A 23 9.85 -12.02 -0.58
CA ALA A 23 9.26 -11.32 0.54
C ALA A 23 9.93 -9.95 0.70
N ASP A 24 9.17 -8.98 1.16
CA ASP A 24 9.72 -7.67 1.49
C ASP A 24 9.08 -7.07 2.74
N ALA A 25 9.84 -6.22 3.42
CA ALA A 25 9.37 -5.43 4.53
C ALA A 25 9.71 -3.96 4.28
N THR A 26 8.79 -3.08 4.56
CA THR A 26 8.95 -1.63 4.39
C THR A 26 8.67 -0.91 5.69
N VAL A 27 9.52 0.04 6.04
CA VAL A 27 9.21 1.08 7.04
C VAL A 27 9.15 2.42 6.32
N PHE A 28 8.17 3.25 6.64
CA PHE A 28 7.97 4.50 5.93
C PHE A 28 7.49 5.65 6.82
N ILE A 29 7.76 6.85 6.36
CA ILE A 29 7.23 8.10 6.87
C ILE A 29 6.65 8.91 5.71
N GLY A 30 5.72 9.81 6.01
CA GLY A 30 5.09 10.59 4.95
C GLY A 30 4.12 11.62 5.48
N SER A 31 3.18 12.01 4.63
CA SER A 31 2.15 12.97 4.96
C SER A 31 0.78 12.56 4.39
N ALA A 32 -0.25 12.71 5.20
CA ALA A 32 -1.62 12.80 4.72
C ALA A 32 -1.89 14.25 4.33
N LEU A 33 -2.31 14.48 3.07
CA LEU A 33 -2.35 15.81 2.48
C LEU A 33 -3.65 16.56 2.79
N ASN A 34 -4.72 15.86 3.13
CA ASN A 34 -6.04 16.43 3.42
C ASN A 34 -6.68 15.76 4.65
N PRO A 35 -7.50 16.48 5.43
CA PRO A 35 -7.90 17.89 5.29
C PRO A 35 -6.76 18.86 5.60
N ALA A 36 -5.69 18.40 6.24
CA ALA A 36 -4.47 19.14 6.53
C ALA A 36 -3.25 18.23 6.40
N ASN A 37 -2.09 18.80 6.12
CA ASN A 37 -0.83 18.05 6.13
C ASN A 37 -0.56 17.52 7.53
N ARG A 38 -0.54 16.18 7.66
CA ARG A 38 -0.30 15.47 8.93
C ARG A 38 0.78 14.42 8.73
N PRO A 39 1.74 14.34 9.65
CA PRO A 39 2.75 13.30 9.57
C PRO A 39 2.11 11.90 9.62
N VAL A 40 2.61 11.03 8.76
CA VAL A 40 2.23 9.62 8.69
C VAL A 40 3.47 8.78 8.90
N LYS A 41 3.34 7.69 9.64
CA LYS A 41 4.34 6.64 9.77
C LYS A 41 3.69 5.28 9.64
N GLY A 42 4.43 4.30 9.18
CA GLY A 42 3.88 2.97 9.03
C GLY A 42 4.90 1.92 8.64
N VAL A 43 4.37 0.72 8.54
CA VAL A 43 5.10 -0.47 8.13
C VAL A 43 4.27 -1.27 7.13
N ALA A 44 4.94 -1.98 6.25
CA ALA A 44 4.29 -2.92 5.35
C ALA A 44 5.14 -4.18 5.21
N ILE A 45 4.47 -5.31 5.04
CA ILE A 45 5.09 -6.58 4.71
C ILE A 45 4.40 -7.13 3.47
N GLY A 46 5.17 -7.69 2.57
CA GLY A 46 4.64 -8.17 1.30
C GLY A 46 5.34 -9.41 0.77
N VAL A 47 4.70 -10.00 -0.22
CA VAL A 47 5.24 -11.07 -1.01
C VAL A 47 4.95 -10.80 -2.48
N GLY A 48 5.97 -10.83 -3.32
CA GLY A 48 5.87 -10.60 -4.75
C GLY A 48 6.09 -11.88 -5.54
N LEU A 49 5.24 -12.09 -6.54
CA LEU A 49 5.35 -13.17 -7.52
C LEU A 49 5.50 -12.51 -8.90
N LEU A 50 6.72 -12.25 -9.32
CA LEU A 50 7.09 -11.63 -10.61
C LEU A 50 6.34 -10.32 -10.91
N VAL A 51 5.07 -10.39 -11.31
CA VAL A 51 4.23 -9.25 -11.71
C VAL A 51 3.19 -8.88 -10.66
N VAL A 52 2.74 -9.86 -9.87
CA VAL A 52 1.70 -9.67 -8.85
C VAL A 52 2.32 -9.79 -7.47
N GLY A 53 1.95 -8.88 -6.58
CA GLY A 53 2.32 -8.92 -5.17
C GLY A 53 1.12 -8.77 -4.26
N PHE A 54 1.28 -9.20 -3.02
CA PHE A 54 0.34 -9.00 -1.93
C PHE A 54 1.08 -8.29 -0.80
N GLU A 55 0.43 -7.34 -0.19
CA GLU A 55 1.01 -6.52 0.86
C GLU A 55 0.00 -6.28 1.97
N PHE A 56 0.43 -6.41 3.20
CA PHE A 56 -0.28 -5.87 4.35
C PHE A 56 0.43 -4.61 4.83
N GLU A 57 -0.32 -3.52 4.96
CA GLU A 57 0.17 -2.22 5.42
C GLU A 57 -0.54 -1.81 6.71
N TYR A 58 0.22 -1.35 7.69
CA TYR A 58 -0.29 -0.62 8.84
C TYR A 58 0.31 0.77 8.89
N ALA A 59 -0.53 1.78 9.04
CA ALA A 59 -0.09 3.18 9.10
C ALA A 59 -0.91 4.00 10.07
N GLU A 60 -0.27 5.04 10.61
CA GLU A 60 -0.85 5.99 11.54
C GLU A 60 -0.55 7.41 11.10
N ALA A 61 -1.60 8.23 10.96
CA ALA A 61 -1.53 9.68 10.78
C ALA A 61 -1.87 10.38 12.08
N SER A 62 -1.12 11.43 12.40
CA SER A 62 -1.32 12.21 13.63
C SER A 62 -2.60 13.05 13.59
N GLU A 63 -3.14 13.35 14.75
CA GLU A 63 -4.26 14.28 14.95
C GLU A 63 -3.78 15.74 14.89
N THR A 64 -4.62 16.62 14.34
CA THR A 64 -4.46 18.07 14.43
C THR A 64 -5.82 18.69 14.72
N VAL A 65 -6.13 18.83 16.00
CA VAL A 65 -7.45 19.27 16.49
C VAL A 65 -7.81 20.66 15.95
N GLU A 66 -6.85 21.58 15.89
CA GLU A 66 -7.03 22.96 15.40
C GLU A 66 -7.53 23.01 13.95
N LYS A 67 -7.24 21.99 13.15
CA LYS A 67 -7.63 21.90 11.73
C LYS A 67 -8.75 20.89 11.50
N ALA A 68 -9.43 20.43 12.56
CA ALA A 68 -10.43 19.36 12.50
C ALA A 68 -9.91 18.11 11.71
N ALA A 69 -8.63 17.84 11.86
CA ALA A 69 -7.96 16.74 11.16
C ALA A 69 -7.73 15.58 12.14
N PRO A 70 -8.50 14.49 12.03
CA PRO A 70 -8.47 13.41 13.00
C PRO A 70 -7.19 12.56 12.86
N ALA A 71 -6.77 11.94 13.96
CA ALA A 71 -5.84 10.82 13.88
C ALA A 71 -6.47 9.70 13.05
N LEU A 72 -5.70 9.10 12.15
CA LEU A 72 -6.17 8.04 11.27
C LEU A 72 -5.21 6.86 11.33
N ARG A 73 -5.69 5.72 11.80
CA ARG A 73 -5.00 4.44 11.74
C ARG A 73 -5.61 3.60 10.65
N THR A 74 -4.78 2.96 9.84
CA THR A 74 -5.24 2.08 8.75
C THR A 74 -4.52 0.75 8.80
N GLY A 75 -5.27 -0.35 8.64
CA GLY A 75 -4.76 -1.69 8.39
C GLY A 75 -5.32 -2.18 7.05
N MET A 76 -4.46 -2.32 6.04
CA MET A 76 -4.87 -2.56 4.66
C MET A 76 -4.23 -3.80 4.09
N GLY A 77 -5.03 -4.64 3.42
CA GLY A 77 -4.55 -5.70 2.53
C GLY A 77 -4.59 -5.20 1.09
N ASN A 78 -3.47 -5.31 0.39
CA ASN A 78 -3.29 -4.75 -0.95
C ASN A 78 -2.83 -5.81 -1.94
N VAL A 79 -3.28 -5.67 -3.17
CA VAL A 79 -2.72 -6.34 -4.34
C VAL A 79 -1.88 -5.31 -5.10
N LEU A 80 -0.68 -5.71 -5.50
CA LEU A 80 0.22 -4.90 -6.30
C LEU A 80 0.37 -5.54 -7.68
N VAL A 81 0.38 -4.70 -8.71
CA VAL A 81 0.82 -5.08 -10.05
C VAL A 81 2.08 -4.29 -10.35
N GLN A 82 3.18 -4.98 -10.59
CA GLN A 82 4.51 -4.38 -10.68
C GLN A 82 5.23 -4.77 -11.98
N THR A 83 6.20 -3.96 -12.38
CA THR A 83 7.07 -4.33 -13.49
C THR A 83 7.83 -5.62 -13.15
N PRO A 84 7.91 -6.60 -14.06
CA PRO A 84 8.53 -7.91 -13.79
C PRO A 84 10.02 -7.79 -13.46
N PHE A 85 10.67 -6.78 -14.00
CA PHE A 85 12.08 -6.46 -13.76
C PHE A 85 12.25 -4.98 -13.49
N PRO A 86 13.25 -4.58 -12.69
CA PRO A 86 13.61 -3.18 -12.53
C PRO A 86 14.08 -2.57 -13.87
N ILE A 87 13.59 -1.39 -14.18
CA ILE A 87 14.02 -0.59 -15.34
C ILE A 87 14.93 0.50 -14.80
N ALA A 88 16.21 0.48 -15.19
CA ALA A 88 17.23 1.39 -14.66
C ALA A 88 17.29 1.41 -13.10
N GLY A 89 17.16 0.25 -12.46
CA GLY A 89 17.16 0.11 -11.01
C GLY A 89 15.84 0.51 -10.32
N MET A 90 14.81 0.87 -11.08
CA MET A 90 13.49 1.27 -10.59
C MET A 90 12.44 0.22 -10.92
N GLN A 91 11.68 -0.23 -9.94
CA GLN A 91 10.53 -1.10 -10.11
C GLN A 91 9.26 -0.31 -9.82
N PHE A 92 8.45 -0.10 -10.85
CA PHE A 92 7.17 0.61 -10.75
C PHE A 92 6.06 -0.36 -10.40
N TYR A 93 5.07 0.12 -9.65
CA TYR A 93 3.88 -0.66 -9.33
C TYR A 93 2.64 0.21 -9.17
N ALA A 94 1.50 -0.38 -9.46
CA ALA A 94 0.18 0.09 -9.07
C ALA A 94 -0.35 -0.80 -7.96
N THR A 95 -1.17 -0.26 -7.07
CA THR A 95 -1.75 -1.00 -5.94
C THR A 95 -3.21 -0.64 -5.76
N ALA A 96 -3.98 -1.62 -5.31
CA ALA A 96 -5.33 -1.44 -4.83
C ALA A 96 -5.61 -2.41 -3.68
N GLY A 97 -6.45 -2.00 -2.74
CA GLY A 97 -6.73 -2.83 -1.58
C GLY A 97 -7.90 -2.36 -0.76
N GLY A 98 -8.13 -3.09 0.31
CA GLY A 98 -9.16 -2.80 1.29
C GLY A 98 -8.73 -3.22 2.69
N GLY A 99 -9.41 -2.68 3.67
CA GLY A 99 -9.10 -2.98 5.05
C GLY A 99 -9.97 -2.17 6.01
N LEU A 100 -9.43 -1.95 7.19
CA LEU A 100 -10.08 -1.20 8.25
C LEU A 100 -9.33 0.10 8.51
N TYR A 101 -10.10 1.12 8.84
CA TYR A 101 -9.55 2.35 9.41
C TYR A 101 -10.17 2.63 10.77
N ARG A 102 -9.43 3.32 11.60
CA ARG A 102 -9.90 3.92 12.84
C ARG A 102 -9.55 5.40 12.84
N GLU A 103 -10.59 6.21 12.92
CA GLU A 103 -10.51 7.66 13.05
C GLU A 103 -10.70 8.06 14.50
N ARG A 104 -9.99 9.09 14.95
CA ARG A 104 -10.17 9.69 16.29
C ARG A 104 -9.97 11.19 16.22
N LEU A 105 -10.95 11.92 16.74
CA LEU A 105 -10.85 13.37 16.97
C LEU A 105 -11.37 13.70 18.38
N GLY A 106 -10.48 14.06 19.25
CA GLY A 106 -10.80 14.24 20.67
C GLY A 106 -11.34 12.97 21.30
N THR A 107 -12.57 13.00 21.79
CA THR A 107 -13.27 11.86 22.42
C THR A 107 -14.06 11.00 21.44
N GLN A 108 -14.30 11.49 20.22
CA GLN A 108 -15.01 10.73 19.18
C GLN A 108 -14.06 9.80 18.44
N HIS A 109 -14.53 8.59 18.15
CA HIS A 109 -13.79 7.61 17.37
C HIS A 109 -14.77 6.77 16.55
N GLU A 110 -14.34 6.45 15.34
CA GLU A 110 -15.05 5.58 14.41
C GLU A 110 -14.10 4.51 13.88
N THR A 111 -14.64 3.31 13.67
CA THR A 111 -13.90 2.21 13.03
C THR A 111 -14.79 1.61 11.97
N GLN A 112 -14.35 1.66 10.72
CA GLN A 112 -15.09 1.20 9.55
C GLN A 112 -14.13 0.67 8.48
N ILE A 113 -14.71 0.25 7.37
CA ILE A 113 -13.97 -0.25 6.20
C ILE A 113 -13.46 0.91 5.34
N ALA A 114 -12.29 0.68 4.75
CA ALA A 114 -11.69 1.58 3.76
C ALA A 114 -11.24 0.80 2.54
N ALA A 115 -11.20 1.47 1.40
CA ALA A 115 -10.52 1.01 0.20
C ALA A 115 -9.39 1.99 -0.14
N ASN A 116 -8.34 1.49 -0.78
CA ASN A 116 -7.29 2.34 -1.30
C ASN A 116 -6.91 1.96 -2.73
N SER A 117 -6.34 2.92 -3.45
CA SER A 117 -5.65 2.70 -4.71
C SER A 117 -4.52 3.69 -4.86
N GLY A 118 -3.52 3.33 -5.63
CA GLY A 118 -2.37 4.19 -5.84
C GLY A 118 -1.26 3.51 -6.61
N GLY A 119 -0.05 3.98 -6.40
CA GLY A 119 1.14 3.42 -7.02
C GLY A 119 2.40 4.05 -6.48
N GLY A 120 3.52 3.47 -6.88
CA GLY A 120 4.80 3.93 -6.40
C GLY A 120 5.96 3.33 -7.19
N VAL A 121 7.13 3.57 -6.65
CA VAL A 121 8.38 3.08 -7.19
C VAL A 121 9.27 2.56 -6.07
N LYS A 122 9.89 1.41 -6.29
CA LYS A 122 10.99 0.86 -5.48
C LYS A 122 12.28 1.09 -6.24
N ILE A 123 13.24 1.77 -5.65
CA ILE A 123 14.55 2.14 -6.24
C ILE A 123 15.62 1.33 -5.54
N SER A 124 16.33 0.50 -6.29
CA SER A 124 17.43 -0.32 -5.76
C SER A 124 18.59 0.57 -5.31
N LEU A 125 19.02 0.44 -4.06
CA LEU A 125 20.14 1.19 -3.49
C LEU A 125 21.39 0.33 -3.39
N ALA A 126 21.35 -0.70 -2.55
CA ALA A 126 22.46 -1.62 -2.35
C ALA A 126 21.97 -2.98 -1.85
N GLY A 127 22.37 -4.06 -2.52
CA GLY A 127 21.94 -5.42 -2.16
C GLY A 127 20.42 -5.53 -2.05
N PRO A 128 19.89 -5.98 -0.90
CA PRO A 128 18.46 -6.15 -0.71
C PRO A 128 17.74 -4.84 -0.33
N ILE A 129 18.45 -3.73 -0.15
CA ILE A 129 17.91 -2.45 0.33
C ILE A 129 17.43 -1.63 -0.85
N ARG A 130 16.17 -1.16 -0.75
CA ARG A 130 15.53 -0.30 -1.76
C ARG A 130 14.93 0.94 -1.08
N ALA A 131 14.99 2.09 -1.74
CA ALA A 131 14.12 3.21 -1.40
C ALA A 131 12.75 2.97 -2.02
N ARG A 132 11.69 3.37 -1.32
CA ARG A 132 10.32 3.27 -1.80
C ARG A 132 9.65 4.64 -1.70
N VAL A 133 8.98 5.07 -2.77
CA VAL A 133 8.12 6.26 -2.80
C VAL A 133 6.76 5.83 -3.28
N ASP A 134 5.70 6.30 -2.61
CA ASP A 134 4.34 5.83 -2.79
C ASP A 134 3.35 6.99 -2.71
N TYR A 135 2.32 6.95 -3.55
CA TYR A 135 1.16 7.82 -3.47
C TYR A 135 -0.11 7.00 -3.46
N ARG A 136 -0.97 7.24 -2.47
CA ARG A 136 -2.24 6.51 -2.33
C ARG A 136 -3.41 7.44 -2.04
N VAL A 137 -4.55 7.05 -2.55
CA VAL A 137 -5.84 7.64 -2.26
C VAL A 137 -6.66 6.62 -1.50
N PHE A 138 -7.12 7.00 -0.32
CA PHE A 138 -8.00 6.19 0.53
C PHE A 138 -9.41 6.71 0.42
N LYS A 139 -10.37 5.81 0.26
CA LYS A 139 -11.80 6.08 0.34
C LYS A 139 -12.35 5.41 1.60
N LEU A 140 -12.71 6.23 2.57
CA LEU A 140 -13.26 5.80 3.85
C LEU A 140 -14.77 5.65 3.72
N ARG A 141 -15.33 4.59 4.30
CA ARG A 141 -16.76 4.34 4.37
C ARG A 141 -17.27 4.59 5.79
N GLY A 142 -18.60 4.64 5.96
CA GLY A 142 -19.23 5.05 7.20
C GLY A 142 -19.49 6.55 7.22
N GLU A 143 -19.32 7.19 8.36
CA GLU A 143 -19.49 8.63 8.56
C GLU A 143 -18.16 9.31 8.95
N PRO A 144 -17.07 9.14 8.15
CA PRO A 144 -15.80 9.77 8.46
C PRO A 144 -15.91 11.29 8.28
N LEU A 145 -15.14 12.05 9.04
CA LEU A 145 -15.05 13.50 8.86
C LEU A 145 -14.60 13.88 7.43
N HIS A 146 -13.76 13.04 6.83
CA HIS A 146 -13.30 13.21 5.45
C HIS A 146 -13.29 11.86 4.74
N SER A 147 -14.16 11.68 3.76
CA SER A 147 -14.35 10.41 3.04
C SER A 147 -13.17 10.04 2.11
N VAL A 148 -12.35 11.01 1.72
CA VAL A 148 -11.20 10.78 0.85
C VAL A 148 -9.94 11.34 1.51
N VAL A 149 -8.89 10.53 1.60
CA VAL A 149 -7.59 10.92 2.15
C VAL A 149 -6.49 10.60 1.16
N HIS A 150 -5.67 11.59 0.83
CA HIS A 150 -4.49 11.46 0.00
C HIS A 150 -3.25 11.31 0.88
N ARG A 151 -2.38 10.35 0.54
CA ARG A 151 -1.16 10.07 1.28
C ARG A 151 0.03 9.96 0.33
N VAL A 152 1.11 10.65 0.69
CA VAL A 152 2.42 10.48 0.07
C VAL A 152 3.38 9.98 1.15
N TYR A 153 4.18 9.00 0.84
CA TYR A 153 5.21 8.55 1.76
C TYR A 153 6.48 8.06 1.05
N ALA A 154 7.57 8.08 1.79
CA ALA A 154 8.85 7.52 1.41
C ALA A 154 9.34 6.60 2.51
N GLY A 155 10.06 5.55 2.15
CA GLY A 155 10.51 4.55 3.09
C GLY A 155 11.69 3.72 2.60
N LEU A 156 12.15 2.87 3.48
CA LEU A 156 13.14 1.84 3.18
C LEU A 156 12.44 0.49 3.09
N ASN A 157 12.71 -0.21 2.02
CA ASN A 157 12.21 -1.55 1.73
C ASN A 157 13.38 -2.53 1.74
N LEU A 158 13.25 -3.60 2.49
CA LEU A 158 14.18 -4.71 2.55
C LEU A 158 13.55 -5.91 1.83
N ALA A 159 14.18 -6.40 0.78
CA ALA A 159 13.76 -7.60 0.06
C ALA A 159 14.57 -8.82 0.52
N PHE A 160 13.93 -9.97 0.69
CA PHE A 160 14.57 -11.21 1.12
C PHE A 160 13.83 -12.45 0.60
#